data_7ef49edb9a60c9376ee86bafa41816f5
#
_entry.id   7ef49edb9a60c9376ee86bafa41816f5
#
_cell.length_a   1.000
_cell.length_b   1.000
_cell.length_c   1.000
_cell.angle_alpha   90.00
_cell.angle_beta   90.00
_cell.angle_gamma   90.00
#
_symmetry.space_group_name_H-M   'P 1'
#
loop_
_entity.id
_entity.type
_entity.pdbx_description
1 polymer ?
#
loop_
_entity_poly.entity_id
_entity_poly.type
_entity_poly.pdbx_seq_one_letter_code
_entity_poly.pdbx_strand_id
1 'polypeptide(L)'
;MTWCLQRTRSRRRLRSCGGTSRGGGSRIRAEHLKGWLAAAKIGRLAEEKGEEKTEAEEEGGELWGKVVEITQTVFREVNLAEEATWQTVVLIPKGKRNFRGVGLVEVTWKVVAVILYLRLTAEIKFHDALHGFREGRGTGTATLEAKLLQQLAAMR
;
A
#
# COMPACT_ATOMS: atom_id res chain seq x y z
N MET A 1 -20.51 -12.15 -4.93
CA MET A 1 -19.66 -12.50 -6.09
C MET A 1 -18.76 -11.32 -6.40
N THR A 2 -17.47 -11.52 -6.29
CA THR A 2 -16.45 -10.47 -6.51
C THR A 2 -15.81 -10.77 -7.88
N TRP A 3 -15.85 -9.81 -8.79
CA TRP A 3 -15.26 -9.94 -10.14
C TRP A 3 -13.89 -9.29 -10.17
N CYS A 4 -12.91 -9.97 -10.71
CA CYS A 4 -11.54 -9.49 -10.87
C CYS A 4 -11.23 -9.29 -12.35
N LEU A 5 -10.85 -8.07 -12.74
CA LEU A 5 -10.43 -7.72 -14.10
C LEU A 5 -8.91 -7.80 -14.18
N GLN A 6 -8.40 -8.79 -14.88
CA GLN A 6 -6.96 -8.91 -15.15
C GLN A 6 -6.69 -8.46 -16.59
N ARG A 7 -5.87 -7.43 -16.76
CA ARG A 7 -5.48 -6.92 -18.07
C ARG A 7 -4.31 -7.74 -18.60
N THR A 8 -4.57 -8.61 -19.56
CA THR A 8 -3.53 -9.17 -20.43
C THR A 8 -3.61 -8.52 -21.80
N ARG A 9 -2.48 -8.36 -22.48
CA ARG A 9 -2.28 -7.63 -23.75
C ARG A 9 -3.22 -8.02 -24.91
N SER A 10 -4.02 -9.07 -24.81
CA SER A 10 -4.83 -9.53 -25.93
C SER A 10 -6.28 -9.95 -25.65
N ARG A 11 -6.71 -10.17 -24.41
CA ARG A 11 -8.13 -10.50 -24.12
C ARG A 11 -8.49 -10.20 -22.67
N ARG A 12 -9.53 -9.37 -22.47
CA ARG A 12 -10.18 -9.18 -21.17
C ARG A 12 -10.94 -10.45 -20.80
N ARG A 13 -10.43 -11.24 -19.86
CA ARG A 13 -11.19 -12.33 -19.24
C ARG A 13 -11.66 -11.89 -17.86
N LEU A 14 -12.97 -11.90 -17.69
CA LEU A 14 -13.58 -11.81 -16.35
C LEU A 14 -13.47 -13.19 -15.71
N ARG A 15 -12.69 -13.32 -14.65
CA ARG A 15 -12.65 -14.52 -13.83
C ARG A 15 -13.34 -14.24 -12.51
N SER A 16 -14.18 -15.15 -12.05
CA SER A 16 -14.70 -15.11 -10.68
C SER A 16 -13.56 -15.46 -9.73
N CYS A 17 -13.17 -14.53 -8.87
CA CYS A 17 -12.20 -14.79 -7.83
C CYS A 17 -12.90 -15.35 -6.61
N GLY A 18 -13.16 -16.65 -6.60
CA GLY A 18 -13.47 -17.39 -5.39
C GLY A 18 -12.16 -17.66 -4.64
N GLY A 19 -11.84 -16.85 -3.64
CA GLY A 19 -10.65 -17.08 -2.82
C GLY A 19 -10.17 -15.81 -2.11
N THR A 20 -9.76 -15.96 -0.89
CA THR A 20 -9.36 -14.94 0.08
C THR A 20 -8.00 -14.25 -0.20
N SER A 21 -7.44 -14.35 -1.42
CA SER A 21 -6.16 -13.71 -1.73
C SER A 21 -6.34 -12.21 -2.00
N ARG A 22 -6.07 -11.39 -1.00
CA ARG A 22 -6.08 -9.92 -1.05
C ARG A 22 -4.73 -9.34 -1.51
N GLY A 23 -3.96 -10.07 -2.30
CA GLY A 23 -2.70 -9.61 -2.88
C GLY A 23 -2.88 -9.11 -4.30
N GLY A 24 -1.97 -8.28 -4.81
CA GLY A 24 -1.82 -7.94 -6.21
C GLY A 24 -1.42 -9.16 -7.06
N GLY A 25 -0.91 -8.94 -8.28
CA GLY A 25 -0.55 -10.02 -9.22
C GLY A 25 0.50 -11.00 -8.68
N SER A 26 1.41 -10.56 -7.83
CA SER A 26 2.47 -11.38 -7.19
C SER A 26 1.96 -12.33 -6.10
N ARG A 27 0.74 -12.13 -5.60
CA ARG A 27 0.18 -12.82 -4.43
C ARG A 27 0.96 -12.60 -3.11
N ILE A 28 1.92 -11.69 -3.08
CA ILE A 28 2.62 -11.31 -1.86
C ILE A 28 1.64 -10.59 -0.94
N ARG A 29 1.60 -10.99 0.33
CA ARG A 29 0.75 -10.39 1.37
C ARG A 29 1.61 -9.64 2.38
N ALA A 30 0.98 -8.76 3.15
CA ALA A 30 1.66 -8.02 4.22
C ALA A 30 2.24 -8.96 5.30
N GLU A 31 1.61 -10.13 5.52
CA GLU A 31 2.08 -11.15 6.44
C GLU A 31 3.43 -11.75 5.98
N HIS A 32 3.61 -11.97 4.67
CA HIS A 32 4.88 -12.44 4.12
C HIS A 32 6.00 -11.43 4.39
N LEU A 33 5.75 -10.14 4.11
CA LEU A 33 6.75 -9.08 4.39
C LEU A 33 7.12 -8.99 5.87
N LYS A 34 6.13 -9.14 6.77
CA LYS A 34 6.38 -9.17 8.21
C LYS A 34 7.22 -10.36 8.62
N GLY A 35 6.92 -11.55 8.06
CA GLY A 35 7.70 -12.77 8.28
C GLY A 35 9.15 -12.61 7.83
N TRP A 36 9.38 -12.13 6.62
CA TRP A 36 10.73 -11.90 6.06
C TRP A 36 11.51 -10.85 6.87
N LEU A 37 10.86 -9.76 7.29
CA LEU A 37 11.49 -8.77 8.16
C LEU A 37 11.86 -9.36 9.53
N ALA A 38 10.99 -10.19 10.11
CA ALA A 38 11.27 -10.85 11.38
C ALA A 38 12.47 -11.81 11.23
N ALA A 39 12.50 -12.66 10.20
CA ALA A 39 13.59 -13.57 9.90
C ALA A 39 14.91 -12.81 9.70
N ALA A 40 14.90 -11.72 8.93
CA ALA A 40 16.07 -10.88 8.72
C ALA A 40 16.61 -10.22 10.01
N LYS A 41 15.72 -9.87 10.96
CA LYS A 41 16.13 -9.35 12.27
C LYS A 41 16.75 -10.42 13.16
N ILE A 42 16.14 -11.61 13.20
CA ILE A 42 16.65 -12.73 14.00
C ILE A 42 17.99 -13.19 13.45
N GLY A 43 18.10 -13.35 12.13
CA GLY A 43 19.37 -13.75 11.49
C GLY A 43 20.52 -12.76 11.74
N ARG A 44 20.24 -11.43 11.83
CA ARG A 44 21.25 -10.44 12.23
C ARG A 44 21.68 -10.60 13.69
N LEU A 45 20.74 -10.84 14.59
CA LEU A 45 21.04 -11.05 15.99
C LEU A 45 21.82 -12.35 16.22
N ALA A 46 21.57 -13.40 15.42
CA ALA A 46 22.34 -14.65 15.44
C ALA A 46 23.79 -14.39 14.99
N GLU A 47 23.99 -13.63 13.90
CA GLU A 47 25.34 -13.22 13.46
C GLU A 47 26.11 -12.46 14.56
N GLU A 48 25.47 -11.48 15.22
CA GLU A 48 26.10 -10.72 16.29
C GLU A 48 26.52 -11.59 17.48
N LYS A 49 25.79 -12.70 17.72
CA LYS A 49 26.10 -13.66 18.79
C LYS A 49 27.03 -14.80 18.37
N GLY A 50 27.33 -14.92 17.07
CA GLY A 50 28.09 -16.02 16.52
C GLY A 50 27.31 -17.34 16.50
N GLU A 51 25.98 -17.29 16.50
CA GLU A 51 25.08 -18.42 16.38
C GLU A 51 24.84 -18.78 14.90
N GLU A 52 24.66 -20.06 14.60
CA GLU A 52 24.34 -20.51 13.25
C GLU A 52 22.89 -20.16 12.89
N LYS A 53 22.67 -19.61 11.69
CA LYS A 53 21.34 -19.28 11.20
C LYS A 53 20.59 -20.52 10.77
N THR A 54 19.30 -20.51 10.96
CA THR A 54 18.41 -21.51 10.37
C THR A 54 18.15 -21.20 8.90
N GLU A 55 17.89 -22.23 8.08
CA GLU A 55 17.56 -22.08 6.65
C GLU A 55 16.42 -21.07 6.40
N ALA A 56 15.39 -21.09 7.25
CA ALA A 56 14.25 -20.14 7.17
C ALA A 56 14.64 -18.68 7.46
N GLU A 57 15.64 -18.46 8.31
CA GLU A 57 16.18 -17.13 8.62
C GLU A 57 17.04 -16.60 7.47
N GLU A 58 17.79 -17.45 6.81
CA GLU A 58 18.58 -17.10 5.63
C GLU A 58 17.67 -16.74 4.45
N GLU A 59 16.73 -17.61 4.11
CA GLU A 59 15.76 -17.36 3.01
C GLU A 59 14.93 -16.10 3.27
N GLY A 60 14.40 -15.94 4.48
CA GLY A 60 13.62 -14.76 4.84
C GLY A 60 14.45 -13.48 4.82
N GLY A 61 15.72 -13.55 5.22
CA GLY A 61 16.68 -12.45 5.13
C GLY A 61 16.99 -12.04 3.69
N GLU A 62 17.20 -13.01 2.81
CA GLU A 62 17.44 -12.77 1.37
C GLU A 62 16.22 -12.13 0.70
N LEU A 63 15.02 -12.66 0.95
CA LEU A 63 13.78 -12.11 0.40
C LEU A 63 13.52 -10.68 0.90
N TRP A 64 13.80 -10.40 2.17
CA TRP A 64 13.72 -9.04 2.68
C TRP A 64 14.75 -8.12 2.02
N GLY A 65 15.95 -8.59 1.81
CA GLY A 65 17.01 -7.87 1.07
C GLY A 65 16.55 -7.44 -0.32
N LYS A 66 15.89 -8.33 -1.07
CA LYS A 66 15.33 -8.03 -2.39
C LYS A 66 14.22 -6.94 -2.31
N VAL A 67 13.37 -6.96 -1.29
CA VAL A 67 12.36 -5.90 -1.08
C VAL A 67 13.03 -4.54 -0.84
N VAL A 68 14.09 -4.51 -0.05
CA VAL A 68 14.86 -3.28 0.22
C VAL A 68 15.53 -2.78 -1.05
N GLU A 69 16.16 -3.66 -1.83
CA GLU A 69 16.81 -3.34 -3.10
C GLU A 69 15.82 -2.74 -4.10
N ILE A 70 14.67 -3.38 -4.32
CA ILE A 70 13.60 -2.85 -5.19
C ILE A 70 13.17 -1.45 -4.72
N THR A 71 12.98 -1.28 -3.41
CA THR A 71 12.59 0.00 -2.84
C THR A 71 13.65 1.08 -3.11
N GLN A 72 14.94 0.75 -2.90
CA GLN A 72 16.04 1.68 -3.15
C GLN A 72 16.18 2.04 -4.64
N THR A 73 16.02 1.07 -5.53
CA THR A 73 16.07 1.28 -6.99
C THR A 73 14.98 2.24 -7.43
N VAL A 74 13.74 2.04 -6.95
CA VAL A 74 12.63 2.95 -7.23
C VAL A 74 12.93 4.39 -6.79
N PHE A 75 13.51 4.56 -5.60
CA PHE A 75 13.88 5.89 -5.11
C PHE A 75 15.04 6.54 -5.87
N ARG A 76 15.96 5.73 -6.38
CA ARG A 76 17.16 6.22 -7.09
C ARG A 76 16.85 6.56 -8.54
N GLU A 77 16.10 5.71 -9.22
CA GLU A 77 15.88 5.81 -10.65
C GLU A 77 14.60 6.57 -11.02
N VAL A 78 13.69 6.74 -10.05
CA VAL A 78 12.36 7.37 -10.26
C VAL A 78 11.58 6.68 -11.39
N ASN A 79 12.01 5.50 -11.81
CA ASN A 79 11.42 4.74 -12.89
C ASN A 79 10.77 3.47 -12.33
N LEU A 80 9.50 3.31 -12.65
CA LEU A 80 8.73 2.13 -12.31
C LEU A 80 8.73 1.19 -13.52
N ALA A 81 9.12 -0.06 -13.30
CA ALA A 81 8.92 -1.08 -14.32
C ALA A 81 7.45 -1.10 -14.78
N GLU A 82 7.21 -1.32 -16.08
CA GLU A 82 5.84 -1.31 -16.65
C GLU A 82 4.90 -2.25 -15.88
N GLU A 83 5.40 -3.40 -15.45
CA GLU A 83 4.66 -4.39 -14.66
C GLU A 83 4.18 -3.86 -13.31
N ALA A 84 4.93 -2.94 -12.72
CA ALA A 84 4.61 -2.31 -11.45
C ALA A 84 3.42 -1.35 -11.53
N THR A 85 3.12 -0.85 -12.72
CA THR A 85 1.96 0.02 -12.97
C THR A 85 0.67 -0.77 -13.16
N TRP A 86 0.75 -2.09 -13.30
CA TRP A 86 -0.42 -2.94 -13.49
C TRP A 86 -1.17 -3.13 -12.17
N GLN A 87 -2.45 -2.86 -12.22
CA GLN A 87 -3.33 -3.00 -11.06
C GLN A 87 -4.44 -4.02 -11.35
N THR A 88 -4.70 -4.87 -10.36
CA THR A 88 -5.89 -5.70 -10.34
C THR A 88 -7.06 -4.88 -9.83
N VAL A 89 -8.07 -4.64 -10.66
CA VAL A 89 -9.27 -3.92 -10.23
C VAL A 89 -10.34 -4.91 -9.79
N VAL A 90 -10.76 -4.79 -8.53
CA VAL A 90 -11.87 -5.57 -7.96
C VAL A 90 -13.11 -4.70 -7.94
N LEU A 91 -14.21 -5.21 -8.48
CA LEU A 91 -15.51 -4.53 -8.45
C LEU A 91 -16.28 -4.91 -7.19
N ILE A 92 -16.53 -3.92 -6.33
CA ILE A 92 -17.32 -4.09 -5.10
C ILE A 92 -18.75 -3.57 -5.36
N PRO A 93 -19.79 -4.37 -5.12
CA PRO A 93 -21.16 -3.91 -5.26
C PRO A 93 -21.46 -2.72 -4.34
N LYS A 94 -22.04 -1.66 -4.88
CA LYS A 94 -22.48 -0.46 -4.14
C LYS A 94 -24.00 -0.26 -4.24
N GLY A 95 -24.76 -1.33 -4.29
CA GLY A 95 -26.21 -1.32 -4.46
C GLY A 95 -26.65 -2.26 -5.58
N LYS A 96 -27.92 -2.19 -5.96
CA LYS A 96 -28.53 -3.18 -6.87
C LYS A 96 -27.91 -3.21 -8.29
N ARG A 97 -27.35 -2.08 -8.80
CA ARG A 97 -26.80 -2.00 -10.17
C ARG A 97 -25.47 -1.24 -10.26
N ASN A 98 -24.95 -0.71 -9.15
CA ASN A 98 -23.73 0.08 -9.14
C ASN A 98 -22.55 -0.72 -8.56
N PHE A 99 -21.39 -0.57 -9.17
CA PHE A 99 -20.15 -1.17 -8.69
C PHE A 99 -19.10 -0.08 -8.47
N ARG A 100 -18.30 -0.28 -7.43
CA ARG A 100 -17.11 0.53 -7.15
C ARG A 100 -15.87 -0.26 -7.53
N GLY A 101 -15.07 0.27 -8.45
CA GLY A 101 -13.75 -0.29 -8.75
C GLY A 101 -12.77 0.05 -7.64
N VAL A 102 -12.11 -0.97 -7.09
CA VAL A 102 -11.02 -0.81 -6.13
C VAL A 102 -9.77 -1.42 -6.74
N GLY A 103 -8.76 -0.58 -7.00
CA GLY A 103 -7.45 -1.02 -7.46
C GLY A 103 -6.68 -1.69 -6.32
N LEU A 104 -6.25 -2.93 -6.54
CA LEU A 104 -5.36 -3.64 -5.63
C LEU A 104 -3.92 -3.37 -6.08
N VAL A 105 -3.24 -2.54 -5.33
CA VAL A 105 -1.81 -2.27 -5.53
C VAL A 105 -0.99 -3.35 -4.85
N GLU A 106 0.11 -3.75 -5.47
CA GLU A 106 1.09 -4.68 -4.89
C GLU A 106 1.58 -4.19 -3.52
N VAL A 107 1.81 -5.13 -2.61
CA VAL A 107 2.18 -4.79 -1.22
C VAL A 107 3.54 -4.10 -1.16
N THR A 108 4.48 -4.47 -2.02
CA THR A 108 5.79 -3.81 -2.14
C THR A 108 5.64 -2.33 -2.48
N TRP A 109 4.72 -1.98 -3.42
CA TRP A 109 4.44 -0.58 -3.76
C TRP A 109 3.76 0.19 -2.65
N LYS A 110 2.96 -0.47 -1.81
CA LYS A 110 2.41 0.16 -0.60
C LYS A 110 3.52 0.53 0.38
N VAL A 111 4.56 -0.28 0.51
CA VAL A 111 5.74 0.05 1.33
C VAL A 111 6.44 1.29 0.79
N VAL A 112 6.72 1.33 -0.52
CA VAL A 112 7.31 2.51 -1.18
C VAL A 112 6.46 3.75 -0.95
N ALA A 113 5.14 3.66 -1.17
CA ALA A 113 4.21 4.77 -0.99
C ALA A 113 4.17 5.27 0.46
N VAL A 114 4.22 4.36 1.44
CA VAL A 114 4.27 4.74 2.87
C VAL A 114 5.59 5.45 3.20
N ILE A 115 6.73 4.97 2.70
CA ILE A 115 8.01 5.63 2.92
C ILE A 115 8.01 7.04 2.31
N LEU A 116 7.49 7.19 1.08
CA LEU A 116 7.33 8.50 0.44
C LEU A 116 6.42 9.41 1.27
N TYR A 117 5.27 8.91 1.71
CA TYR A 117 4.33 9.65 2.54
C TYR A 117 4.99 10.16 3.82
N LEU A 118 5.72 9.30 4.54
CA LEU A 118 6.41 9.66 5.79
C LEU A 118 7.48 10.74 5.56
N ARG A 119 8.25 10.64 4.47
CA ARG A 119 9.25 11.66 4.10
C ARG A 119 8.60 12.98 3.73
N LEU A 120 7.56 12.94 2.89
CA LEU A 120 6.85 14.14 2.47
C LEU A 120 6.16 14.85 3.62
N THR A 121 5.52 14.11 4.53
CA THR A 121 4.83 14.71 5.69
C THR A 121 5.77 15.33 6.70
N ALA A 122 7.05 14.90 6.75
CA ALA A 122 8.07 15.54 7.58
C ALA A 122 8.50 16.91 7.02
N GLU A 123 8.51 17.06 5.70
CA GLU A 123 9.00 18.27 5.00
C GLU A 123 7.89 19.27 4.66
N ILE A 124 6.68 18.77 4.35
CA ILE A 124 5.59 19.59 3.87
C ILE A 124 4.72 20.09 5.03
N LYS A 125 4.65 21.40 5.17
CA LYS A 125 3.65 22.06 6.05
C LYS A 125 2.35 22.23 5.27
N PHE A 126 1.36 21.42 5.58
CA PHE A 126 0.04 21.54 4.97
C PHE A 126 -0.71 22.75 5.54
N HIS A 127 -1.42 23.47 4.67
CA HIS A 127 -2.32 24.54 5.11
C HIS A 127 -3.40 24.00 6.04
N ASP A 128 -3.80 24.78 7.06
CA ASP A 128 -4.72 24.32 8.10
C ASP A 128 -6.12 23.95 7.58
N ALA A 129 -6.58 24.56 6.53
CA ALA A 129 -7.85 24.22 5.87
C ALA A 129 -7.80 22.89 5.09
N LEU A 130 -6.61 22.24 4.96
CA LEU A 130 -6.51 20.94 4.30
C LEU A 130 -6.81 19.83 5.30
N HIS A 131 -7.94 19.14 5.11
CA HIS A 131 -8.38 18.03 5.96
C HIS A 131 -8.07 16.64 5.39
N GLY A 132 -7.80 16.55 4.08
CA GLY A 132 -7.46 15.28 3.43
C GLY A 132 -6.03 14.84 3.73
N PHE A 133 -5.83 13.52 3.91
CA PHE A 133 -4.52 12.90 4.10
C PHE A 133 -3.70 13.41 5.30
N ARG A 134 -4.35 13.97 6.29
CA ARG A 134 -3.73 14.43 7.55
C ARG A 134 -4.22 13.59 8.72
N GLU A 135 -3.30 13.27 9.61
CA GLU A 135 -3.62 12.58 10.87
C GLU A 135 -4.59 13.42 11.72
N GLY A 136 -5.59 12.78 12.30
CA GLY A 136 -6.60 13.43 13.13
C GLY A 136 -7.60 14.30 12.38
N ARG A 137 -7.49 14.44 11.05
CA ARG A 137 -8.40 15.23 10.20
C ARG A 137 -9.13 14.34 9.18
N GLY A 138 -10.32 14.74 8.78
CA GLY A 138 -11.13 14.00 7.82
C GLY A 138 -12.37 14.79 7.39
N THR A 139 -13.29 14.12 6.70
CA THR A 139 -14.52 14.76 6.19
C THR A 139 -15.38 15.34 7.30
N GLY A 140 -15.41 14.72 8.48
CA GLY A 140 -16.17 15.23 9.65
C GLY A 140 -15.62 16.57 10.15
N THR A 141 -14.29 16.69 10.29
CA THR A 141 -13.65 17.95 10.71
C THR A 141 -13.79 19.02 9.65
N ALA A 142 -13.68 18.70 8.37
CA ALA A 142 -13.90 19.64 7.26
C ALA A 142 -15.34 20.17 7.26
N THR A 143 -16.33 19.30 7.45
CA THR A 143 -17.74 19.68 7.50
C THR A 143 -18.04 20.57 8.71
N LEU A 144 -17.45 20.27 9.88
CA LEU A 144 -17.61 21.07 11.08
C LEU A 144 -17.05 22.48 10.87
N GLU A 145 -15.82 22.58 10.36
CA GLU A 145 -15.19 23.88 10.07
C GLU A 145 -16.00 24.71 9.08
N ALA A 146 -16.46 24.10 7.98
CA ALA A 146 -17.31 24.79 7.02
C ALA A 146 -18.61 25.32 7.64
N LYS A 147 -19.26 24.53 8.51
CA LYS A 147 -20.47 24.96 9.21
C LYS A 147 -20.20 26.11 10.18
N LEU A 148 -19.11 26.06 10.92
CA LEU A 148 -18.72 27.15 11.84
C LEU A 148 -18.45 28.45 11.08
N LEU A 149 -17.73 28.39 9.96
CA LEU A 149 -17.48 29.55 9.12
C LEU A 149 -18.76 30.12 8.54
N GLN A 150 -19.69 29.27 8.11
CA GLN A 150 -21.03 29.70 7.63
C GLN A 150 -21.84 30.41 8.73
N GLN A 151 -21.83 29.88 9.95
CA GLN A 151 -22.51 30.51 11.09
C GLN A 151 -21.89 31.86 11.43
N LEU A 152 -20.56 31.94 11.48
CA LEU A 152 -19.88 33.22 11.73
C LEU A 152 -20.14 34.28 10.66
N ALA A 153 -20.25 33.87 9.39
CA ALA A 153 -20.60 34.75 8.29
C ALA A 153 -22.05 35.27 8.39
N ALA A 154 -22.96 34.43 8.88
CA ALA A 154 -24.38 34.81 9.06
C ALA A 154 -24.64 35.75 10.28
N MET A 155 -23.66 35.84 11.18
CA MET A 155 -23.74 36.71 12.37
C MET A 155 -23.20 38.13 12.12
N ARG A 156 -22.64 38.40 10.92
CA ARG A 156 -22.17 39.72 10.48
C ARG A 156 -23.21 40.45 9.64
#